data_91b07452358d84924a2ce7bc7b32cbb8
#
_entry.id   91b07452358d84924a2ce7bc7b32cbb8
#
_cell.length_a   1.000
_cell.length_b   1.000
_cell.length_c   1.000
_cell.angle_alpha   90.00
_cell.angle_beta   90.00
_cell.angle_gamma   90.00
#
_symmetry.space_group_name_H-M   'P 1'
#
loop_
_entity.id
_entity.type
_entity.pdbx_description
1 polymer ?
#
loop_
_entity_poly.entity_id
_entity_poly.type
_entity_poly.pdbx_seq_one_letter_code
_entity_poly.pdbx_strand_id
1 'polypeptide(L)'
;MMEQQLTKILGAVPFPFSISDQEKTVHVYYNSSMAVMDTRQEGVDFPLDSHEHASYEFFMPISSLAVIKLEEDIFPAEFCKVIPINAEQTHGSAGYYKNCRCFGWHIDADLIKSLAGSMYGKPQVTFSNDFIRVGKEVNLLLRWFMEECKNKQAGSCFILDALVTQLTITLLRQVKNSCSYMAEKKVLSAKPNIERTIEYLHDSYRSHYSLQDVARIANMSPYHFIRLFKNQTGKTPYAYLLDIKIERAKELLRSKKYTVTEVCFLCGFNNVSHFATLFKRKVGVSPSEYSRL
;
A
#
# COMPACT_ATOMS: atom_id res chain seq x y z
N MET A 1 33.59 -7.16 11.96
CA MET A 1 32.27 -6.85 12.61
C MET A 1 31.28 -6.23 11.62
N MET A 2 31.64 -5.16 10.90
CA MET A 2 30.77 -4.48 9.91
C MET A 2 30.33 -5.41 8.77
N GLU A 3 31.29 -6.08 8.16
CA GLU A 3 31.08 -7.02 7.05
C GLU A 3 30.21 -8.23 7.45
N GLN A 4 30.39 -8.75 8.65
CA GLN A 4 29.59 -9.87 9.18
C GLN A 4 28.12 -9.48 9.47
N GLN A 5 27.86 -8.24 9.88
CA GLN A 5 26.48 -7.75 10.09
C GLN A 5 25.76 -7.51 8.77
N LEU A 6 26.44 -6.93 7.79
CA LEU A 6 25.89 -6.74 6.44
C LEU A 6 25.64 -8.10 5.77
N THR A 7 26.57 -9.04 5.87
CA THR A 7 26.40 -10.39 5.33
C THR A 7 25.23 -11.14 5.97
N LYS A 8 24.95 -10.91 7.26
CA LYS A 8 23.76 -11.50 7.91
C LYS A 8 22.45 -10.99 7.31
N ILE A 9 22.35 -9.70 6.98
CA ILE A 9 21.11 -9.08 6.48
C ILE A 9 21.00 -9.23 4.97
N LEU A 10 22.10 -9.04 4.23
CA LEU A 10 22.12 -9.05 2.77
C LEU A 10 22.40 -10.43 2.18
N GLY A 11 22.76 -11.42 3.01
CA GLY A 11 23.20 -12.74 2.57
C GLY A 11 24.68 -12.75 2.11
N ALA A 12 25.13 -13.87 1.59
CA ALA A 12 26.40 -13.98 0.86
C ALA A 12 26.17 -13.34 -0.51
N VAL A 13 26.40 -12.06 -0.58
CA VAL A 13 26.07 -11.18 -1.69
C VAL A 13 26.84 -11.58 -2.93
N PRO A 14 26.22 -12.01 -4.01
CA PRO A 14 26.69 -11.67 -5.33
C PRO A 14 26.05 -10.32 -5.72
N PHE A 15 26.34 -9.25 -4.96
CA PHE A 15 26.22 -7.94 -5.56
C PHE A 15 27.28 -7.84 -6.65
N PRO A 16 26.97 -7.20 -7.79
CA PRO A 16 27.97 -6.93 -8.81
C PRO A 16 29.11 -6.01 -8.31
N PHE A 17 29.18 -5.79 -6.99
CA PHE A 17 30.09 -4.85 -6.36
C PHE A 17 30.87 -5.53 -5.24
N SER A 18 32.17 -5.51 -5.35
CA SER A 18 33.00 -5.67 -4.16
C SER A 18 32.70 -4.55 -3.18
N ILE A 19 32.74 -4.80 -1.87
CA ILE A 19 32.50 -3.77 -0.83
C ILE A 19 33.43 -2.56 -1.03
N SER A 20 34.64 -2.77 -1.63
CA SER A 20 35.59 -1.72 -1.95
C SER A 20 35.16 -0.77 -3.10
N ASP A 21 34.32 -1.23 -4.02
CA ASP A 21 33.79 -0.39 -5.12
C ASP A 21 32.48 0.30 -4.73
N GLN A 22 31.82 -0.17 -3.67
CA GLN A 22 30.52 0.33 -3.20
C GLN A 22 30.59 1.72 -2.56
N GLU A 23 31.70 2.10 -1.94
CA GLU A 23 31.79 3.38 -1.21
C GLU A 23 31.61 4.62 -2.09
N LYS A 24 31.68 4.47 -3.42
CA LYS A 24 31.57 5.60 -4.36
C LYS A 24 30.19 5.73 -5.02
N THR A 25 29.46 4.64 -5.20
CA THR A 25 28.22 4.63 -5.99
C THR A 25 26.99 4.20 -5.21
N VAL A 26 27.15 3.44 -4.14
CA VAL A 26 26.06 2.94 -3.31
C VAL A 26 26.18 3.45 -1.88
N HIS A 27 25.22 4.24 -1.42
CA HIS A 27 25.15 4.63 -0.02
C HIS A 27 24.41 3.55 0.78
N VAL A 28 25.09 2.95 1.75
CA VAL A 28 24.52 1.90 2.62
C VAL A 28 24.35 2.43 4.04
N TYR A 29 23.14 2.34 4.57
CA TYR A 29 22.77 2.69 5.94
C TYR A 29 22.25 1.44 6.64
N TYR A 30 22.74 1.10 7.83
CA TYR A 30 22.37 -0.17 8.47
C TYR A 30 22.48 -0.14 9.99
N ASN A 31 21.70 -1.04 10.63
CA ASN A 31 21.88 -1.50 12.00
C ASN A 31 21.88 -3.04 12.04
N SER A 32 21.64 -3.63 13.22
CA SER A 32 21.58 -5.10 13.39
C SER A 32 20.41 -5.79 12.68
N SER A 33 19.35 -5.05 12.31
CA SER A 33 18.07 -5.61 11.85
C SER A 33 17.62 -5.08 10.49
N MET A 34 18.25 -4.04 9.95
CA MET A 34 17.89 -3.45 8.66
C MET A 34 19.11 -2.88 7.93
N ALA A 35 19.12 -3.01 6.61
CA ALA A 35 20.03 -2.30 5.72
C ALA A 35 19.23 -1.54 4.66
N VAL A 36 19.65 -0.30 4.36
CA VAL A 36 19.10 0.52 3.28
C VAL A 36 20.18 0.76 2.25
N MET A 37 19.89 0.51 0.98
CA MET A 37 20.77 0.76 -0.14
C MET A 37 20.19 1.85 -1.02
N ASP A 38 20.98 2.88 -1.28
CA ASP A 38 20.59 4.07 -2.02
C ASP A 38 21.57 4.35 -3.17
N THR A 39 21.13 4.12 -4.41
CA THR A 39 21.88 4.43 -5.64
C THR A 39 21.26 5.59 -6.41
N ARG A 40 20.41 6.39 -5.77
CA ARG A 40 19.62 7.43 -6.47
C ARG A 40 20.47 8.57 -7.03
N GLN A 41 21.64 8.82 -6.47
CA GLN A 41 22.57 9.86 -6.96
C GLN A 41 23.38 9.35 -8.15
N GLU A 42 23.99 8.18 -7.99
CA GLU A 42 24.81 7.54 -9.01
C GLU A 42 24.22 6.17 -9.30
N GLY A 43 23.95 5.89 -10.57
CA GLY A 43 23.38 4.60 -10.98
C GLY A 43 24.43 3.48 -10.90
N VAL A 44 23.95 2.26 -10.87
CA VAL A 44 24.74 1.04 -10.86
C VAL A 44 24.36 0.14 -12.04
N ASP A 45 25.30 -0.68 -12.47
CA ASP A 45 25.04 -1.66 -13.52
C ASP A 45 24.44 -2.93 -12.90
N PHE A 46 23.34 -3.40 -13.46
CA PHE A 46 22.71 -4.68 -13.09
C PHE A 46 23.06 -5.73 -14.15
N PRO A 47 23.85 -6.74 -13.82
CA PRO A 47 24.13 -7.87 -14.70
C PRO A 47 22.90 -8.78 -14.82
N LEU A 48 22.90 -9.65 -15.83
CA LEU A 48 22.01 -10.78 -15.88
C LEU A 48 22.41 -11.78 -14.79
N ASP A 49 21.80 -11.69 -13.64
CA ASP A 49 22.11 -12.54 -12.49
C ASP A 49 20.88 -12.69 -11.60
N SER A 50 20.86 -13.76 -10.82
CA SER A 50 19.83 -14.04 -9.85
C SER A 50 20.47 -14.50 -8.54
N HIS A 51 19.93 -14.05 -7.42
CA HIS A 51 20.41 -14.38 -6.08
C HIS A 51 19.25 -14.53 -5.11
N GLU A 52 19.56 -14.98 -3.91
CA GLU A 52 18.62 -15.08 -2.79
C GLU A 52 19.31 -14.62 -1.50
N HIS A 53 18.54 -14.22 -0.52
CA HIS A 53 19.03 -13.84 0.80
C HIS A 53 17.98 -14.13 1.89
N ALA A 54 18.43 -14.27 3.14
CA ALA A 54 17.57 -14.61 4.26
C ALA A 54 16.71 -13.45 4.78
N SER A 55 16.91 -12.22 4.29
CA SER A 55 16.11 -11.04 4.67
C SER A 55 14.92 -10.84 3.73
N TYR A 56 13.94 -10.06 4.17
CA TYR A 56 12.92 -9.51 3.27
C TYR A 56 13.45 -8.24 2.64
N GLU A 57 13.34 -8.11 1.33
CA GLU A 57 13.70 -6.92 0.59
C GLU A 57 12.47 -6.16 0.10
N PHE A 58 12.58 -4.85 0.11
CA PHE A 58 11.61 -3.94 -0.48
C PHE A 58 12.36 -3.09 -1.51
N PHE A 59 12.21 -3.43 -2.77
CA PHE A 59 12.99 -2.85 -3.87
C PHE A 59 12.17 -1.84 -4.66
N MET A 60 12.75 -0.68 -4.95
CA MET A 60 12.14 0.42 -5.71
C MET A 60 13.05 0.83 -6.87
N PRO A 61 12.72 0.45 -8.12
CA PRO A 61 13.42 0.95 -9.30
C PRO A 61 13.09 2.43 -9.51
N ILE A 62 14.11 3.24 -9.81
CA ILE A 62 13.96 4.68 -10.08
C ILE A 62 14.15 4.97 -11.56
N SER A 63 15.12 4.34 -12.22
CA SER A 63 15.37 4.51 -13.65
C SER A 63 16.13 3.34 -14.26
N SER A 64 16.00 3.19 -15.56
CA SER A 64 16.83 2.34 -16.43
C SER A 64 16.71 0.82 -16.25
N LEU A 65 16.09 0.32 -15.19
CA LEU A 65 15.80 -1.10 -15.00
C LEU A 65 14.46 -1.44 -15.67
N ALA A 66 14.47 -2.28 -16.70
CA ALA A 66 13.25 -2.56 -17.46
C ALA A 66 12.40 -3.68 -16.85
N VAL A 67 13.03 -4.71 -16.30
CA VAL A 67 12.34 -5.87 -15.74
C VAL A 67 13.05 -6.43 -14.52
N ILE A 68 12.27 -7.03 -13.62
CA ILE A 68 12.73 -7.75 -12.44
C ILE A 68 12.31 -9.20 -12.60
N LYS A 69 13.22 -10.13 -12.36
CA LYS A 69 12.94 -11.56 -12.29
C LYS A 69 12.72 -11.96 -10.83
N LEU A 70 11.63 -12.66 -10.55
CA LEU A 70 11.34 -13.29 -9.25
C LEU A 70 10.99 -14.76 -9.53
N GLU A 71 11.77 -15.69 -9.01
CA GLU A 71 11.69 -17.10 -9.37
C GLU A 71 11.77 -17.27 -10.91
N GLU A 72 10.74 -17.88 -11.50
CA GLU A 72 10.64 -18.03 -12.95
C GLU A 72 9.82 -16.92 -13.62
N ASP A 73 9.20 -16.02 -12.83
CA ASP A 73 8.33 -14.96 -13.33
C ASP A 73 9.10 -13.67 -13.64
N ILE A 74 8.69 -12.97 -14.68
CA ILE A 74 9.27 -11.70 -15.11
C ILE A 74 8.24 -10.58 -14.96
N PHE A 75 8.61 -9.56 -14.18
CA PHE A 75 7.77 -8.40 -13.89
C PHE A 75 8.33 -7.16 -14.59
N PRO A 76 7.52 -6.45 -15.40
CA PRO A 76 7.89 -5.12 -15.88
C PRO A 76 8.14 -4.19 -14.71
N ALA A 77 9.26 -3.48 -14.68
CA ALA A 77 9.57 -2.57 -13.59
C ALA A 77 8.63 -1.35 -13.60
N GLU A 78 8.00 -1.09 -12.46
CA GLU A 78 7.19 0.10 -12.25
C GLU A 78 7.98 1.12 -11.43
N PHE A 79 8.47 2.18 -12.08
CA PHE A 79 9.32 3.18 -11.43
C PHE A 79 8.62 3.89 -10.28
N CYS A 80 9.40 4.18 -9.23
CA CYS A 80 8.94 4.83 -7.99
C CYS A 80 7.83 4.06 -7.26
N LYS A 81 7.67 2.77 -7.55
CA LYS A 81 6.89 1.83 -6.77
C LYS A 81 7.80 0.77 -6.16
N VAL A 82 7.39 0.25 -5.03
CA VAL A 82 8.11 -0.79 -4.29
C VAL A 82 7.56 -2.15 -4.64
N ILE A 83 8.43 -3.11 -4.91
CA ILE A 83 8.08 -4.53 -4.96
C ILE A 83 8.68 -5.22 -3.74
N PRO A 84 7.86 -5.89 -2.92
CA PRO A 84 8.36 -6.74 -1.85
C PRO A 84 8.97 -8.02 -2.43
N ILE A 85 10.10 -8.44 -1.90
CA ILE A 85 10.77 -9.71 -2.19
C ILE A 85 10.87 -10.46 -0.87
N ASN A 86 10.40 -11.69 -0.85
CA ASN A 86 10.36 -12.49 0.38
C ASN A 86 11.75 -13.07 0.70
N ALA A 87 11.96 -13.38 1.98
CA ALA A 87 13.16 -14.09 2.40
C ALA A 87 13.30 -15.41 1.63
N GLU A 88 14.52 -15.73 1.20
CA GLU A 88 14.88 -16.94 0.43
C GLU A 88 14.20 -17.02 -0.95
N GLN A 89 13.59 -15.94 -1.43
CA GLN A 89 13.03 -15.85 -2.77
C GLN A 89 14.13 -15.49 -3.79
N THR A 90 14.34 -16.35 -4.77
CA THR A 90 15.28 -16.09 -5.87
C THR A 90 14.82 -14.89 -6.70
N HIS A 91 15.69 -13.92 -6.87
CA HIS A 91 15.36 -12.70 -7.62
C HIS A 91 16.60 -12.09 -8.29
N GLY A 92 16.36 -11.19 -9.25
CA GLY A 92 17.44 -10.51 -9.96
C GLY A 92 16.96 -9.73 -11.16
N SER A 93 17.86 -9.51 -12.13
CA SER A 93 17.51 -8.85 -13.39
C SER A 93 17.42 -9.88 -14.52
N ALA A 94 16.43 -9.70 -15.41
CA ALA A 94 16.26 -10.55 -16.60
C ALA A 94 17.10 -10.07 -17.79
N GLY A 95 18.04 -9.15 -17.60
CA GLY A 95 18.93 -8.61 -18.61
C GLY A 95 20.06 -7.80 -18.02
N TYR A 96 21.00 -7.35 -18.86
CA TYR A 96 22.04 -6.43 -18.44
C TYR A 96 21.59 -4.98 -18.61
N TYR A 97 21.53 -4.22 -17.52
CA TYR A 97 21.07 -2.83 -17.49
C TYR A 97 22.16 -1.92 -16.92
N LYS A 98 22.47 -0.83 -17.63
CA LYS A 98 23.49 0.14 -17.23
C LYS A 98 22.90 1.33 -16.50
N ASN A 99 23.68 1.86 -15.56
CA ASN A 99 23.37 3.10 -14.86
C ASN A 99 21.96 3.13 -14.27
N CYS A 100 21.55 2.03 -13.63
CA CYS A 100 20.25 1.90 -12.99
C CYS A 100 20.25 2.60 -11.65
N ARG A 101 19.26 3.44 -11.40
CA ARG A 101 19.01 4.02 -10.09
C ARG A 101 17.94 3.22 -9.38
N CYS A 102 18.21 2.86 -8.15
CA CYS A 102 17.26 2.16 -7.30
C CYS A 102 17.38 2.62 -5.84
N PHE A 103 16.38 2.25 -5.07
CA PHE A 103 16.37 2.41 -3.63
C PHE A 103 15.75 1.15 -3.03
N GLY A 104 16.45 0.51 -2.13
CA GLY A 104 16.00 -0.74 -1.52
C GLY A 104 16.32 -0.77 -0.03
N TRP A 105 15.52 -1.54 0.71
CA TRP A 105 15.84 -1.84 2.10
C TRP A 105 15.52 -3.28 2.43
N HIS A 106 16.40 -3.86 3.23
CA HIS A 106 16.34 -5.23 3.68
C HIS A 106 16.02 -5.25 5.17
N ILE A 107 15.10 -6.11 5.59
CA ILE A 107 14.72 -6.29 7.00
C ILE A 107 14.97 -7.74 7.38
N ASP A 108 15.62 -7.93 8.53
CA ASP A 108 15.90 -9.23 9.12
C ASP A 108 14.61 -10.06 9.24
N ALA A 109 14.65 -11.31 8.77
CA ALA A 109 13.49 -12.19 8.76
C ALA A 109 13.00 -12.54 10.16
N ASP A 110 13.89 -12.64 11.13
CA ASP A 110 13.51 -12.98 12.50
C ASP A 110 12.74 -11.83 13.16
N LEU A 111 13.08 -10.58 12.84
CA LEU A 111 12.31 -9.41 13.28
C LEU A 111 10.89 -9.43 12.70
N ILE A 112 10.74 -9.65 11.39
CA ILE A 112 9.42 -9.75 10.74
C ILE A 112 8.62 -10.89 11.34
N LYS A 113 9.20 -12.09 11.50
CA LYS A 113 8.56 -13.27 12.10
C LYS A 113 8.11 -13.01 13.54
N SER A 114 8.96 -12.38 14.35
CA SER A 114 8.66 -12.04 15.74
C SER A 114 7.49 -11.08 15.86
N LEU A 115 7.52 -9.98 15.08
CA LEU A 115 6.45 -8.99 15.09
C LEU A 115 5.14 -9.54 14.53
N ALA A 116 5.19 -10.31 13.44
CA ALA A 116 4.01 -10.96 12.88
C ALA A 116 3.41 -11.99 13.84
N GLY A 117 4.26 -12.79 14.52
CA GLY A 117 3.84 -13.69 15.57
C GLY A 117 3.11 -12.98 16.70
N SER A 118 3.65 -11.85 17.17
CA SER A 118 3.04 -11.02 18.22
C SER A 118 1.74 -10.34 17.78
N MET A 119 1.69 -9.84 16.52
CA MET A 119 0.54 -9.09 16.00
C MET A 119 -0.61 -10.00 15.55
N TYR A 120 -0.29 -11.11 14.90
CA TYR A 120 -1.26 -11.95 14.18
C TYR A 120 -1.33 -13.38 14.68
N GLY A 121 -0.45 -13.79 15.62
CA GLY A 121 -0.34 -15.16 16.09
C GLY A 121 0.29 -16.12 15.07
N LYS A 122 0.89 -15.59 13.99
CA LYS A 122 1.54 -16.37 12.91
C LYS A 122 2.87 -15.73 12.56
N PRO A 123 4.00 -16.42 12.78
CA PRO A 123 5.32 -15.88 12.46
C PRO A 123 5.65 -15.92 10.96
N GLN A 124 5.03 -16.84 10.19
CA GLN A 124 5.28 -16.94 8.74
C GLN A 124 4.52 -15.85 8.00
N VAL A 125 5.26 -15.01 7.29
CA VAL A 125 4.74 -13.95 6.45
C VAL A 125 5.23 -14.14 5.03
N THR A 126 4.32 -14.02 4.06
CA THR A 126 4.65 -13.94 2.65
C THR A 126 3.97 -12.68 2.10
N PHE A 127 4.76 -11.71 1.66
CA PHE A 127 4.27 -10.54 0.99
C PHE A 127 3.91 -10.86 -0.46
N SER A 128 2.86 -10.21 -0.98
CA SER A 128 2.54 -10.29 -2.41
C SER A 128 3.60 -9.53 -3.22
N ASN A 129 4.10 -10.13 -4.31
CA ASN A 129 5.08 -9.51 -5.19
C ASN A 129 4.42 -8.48 -6.15
N ASP A 130 3.47 -7.71 -5.67
CA ASP A 130 2.81 -6.62 -6.41
C ASP A 130 3.59 -5.32 -6.25
N PHE A 131 3.74 -4.53 -7.33
CA PHE A 131 4.26 -3.17 -7.24
C PHE A 131 3.27 -2.25 -6.53
N ILE A 132 3.69 -1.66 -5.43
CA ILE A 132 2.87 -0.81 -4.58
C ILE A 132 3.48 0.59 -4.39
N ARG A 133 2.64 1.57 -4.13
CA ARG A 133 3.09 2.87 -3.62
C ARG A 133 3.11 2.84 -2.10
N VAL A 134 4.28 3.03 -1.52
CA VAL A 134 4.40 3.15 -0.06
C VAL A 134 3.90 4.51 0.42
N GLY A 135 3.29 4.53 1.61
CA GLY A 135 2.74 5.73 2.22
C GLY A 135 3.82 6.74 2.65
N LYS A 136 3.38 7.96 2.97
CA LYS A 136 4.27 9.03 3.47
C LYS A 136 5.00 8.61 4.76
N GLU A 137 4.36 7.80 5.60
CA GLU A 137 4.91 7.31 6.85
C GLU A 137 6.15 6.44 6.62
N VAL A 138 6.10 5.48 5.70
CA VAL A 138 7.24 4.62 5.33
C VAL A 138 8.43 5.48 4.85
N ASN A 139 8.17 6.45 3.96
CA ASN A 139 9.22 7.35 3.46
C ASN A 139 9.84 8.20 4.57
N LEU A 140 9.05 8.63 5.55
CA LEU A 140 9.53 9.43 6.68
C LEU A 140 10.40 8.59 7.61
N LEU A 141 9.99 7.37 7.93
CA LEU A 141 10.74 6.43 8.78
C LEU A 141 12.08 6.05 8.14
N LEU A 142 12.10 5.78 6.83
CA LEU A 142 13.34 5.51 6.09
C LEU A 142 14.29 6.71 6.11
N ARG A 143 13.76 7.92 5.95
CA ARG A 143 14.56 9.15 6.04
C ARG A 143 15.17 9.32 7.43
N TRP A 144 14.37 9.21 8.49
CA TRP A 144 14.87 9.31 9.86
C TRP A 144 15.92 8.25 10.17
N PHE A 145 15.73 7.00 9.70
CA PHE A 145 16.71 5.95 9.85
C PHE A 145 18.05 6.31 9.19
N MET A 146 18.02 6.78 7.94
CA MET A 146 19.25 7.18 7.24
C MET A 146 19.94 8.37 7.91
N GLU A 147 19.18 9.35 8.39
CA GLU A 147 19.70 10.51 9.13
C GLU A 147 20.37 10.09 10.44
N GLU A 148 19.72 9.20 11.21
CA GLU A 148 20.26 8.69 12.46
C GLU A 148 21.55 7.86 12.23
N CYS A 149 21.60 7.06 11.14
CA CYS A 149 22.83 6.34 10.75
C CYS A 149 23.99 7.28 10.44
N LYS A 150 23.73 8.48 9.90
CA LYS A 150 24.76 9.51 9.61
C LYS A 150 25.24 10.19 10.88
N ASN A 151 24.32 10.53 11.77
CA ASN A 151 24.60 11.45 12.88
C ASN A 151 25.16 10.76 14.15
N LYS A 152 25.09 9.46 14.27
CA LYS A 152 25.65 8.58 15.34
C LYS A 152 25.89 9.26 16.68
N GLN A 153 24.83 9.54 17.42
CA GLN A 153 24.90 10.11 18.76
C GLN A 153 24.74 9.04 19.85
N ALA A 154 24.96 9.41 21.09
CA ALA A 154 24.64 8.54 22.22
C ALA A 154 23.14 8.17 22.19
N GLY A 155 22.83 6.87 22.22
CA GLY A 155 21.46 6.38 22.12
C GLY A 155 20.96 6.08 20.71
N SER A 156 21.74 6.34 19.64
CA SER A 156 21.37 6.05 18.24
C SER A 156 20.92 4.60 18.02
N CYS A 157 21.50 3.62 18.71
CA CYS A 157 21.09 2.23 18.60
C CYS A 157 19.63 2.04 19.00
N PHE A 158 19.17 2.67 20.07
CA PHE A 158 17.76 2.57 20.51
C PHE A 158 16.81 3.27 19.55
N ILE A 159 17.21 4.42 19.00
CA ILE A 159 16.42 5.15 17.99
C ILE A 159 16.31 4.32 16.71
N LEU A 160 17.40 3.76 16.21
CA LEU A 160 17.43 2.91 15.02
C LEU A 160 16.55 1.67 15.19
N ASP A 161 16.63 0.97 16.33
CA ASP A 161 15.81 -0.20 16.62
C ASP A 161 14.31 0.15 16.70
N ALA A 162 13.98 1.30 17.29
CA ALA A 162 12.60 1.79 17.35
C ALA A 162 12.06 2.13 15.95
N LEU A 163 12.86 2.80 15.11
CA LEU A 163 12.49 3.16 13.74
C LEU A 163 12.28 1.91 12.87
N VAL A 164 13.17 0.91 12.96
CA VAL A 164 13.04 -0.35 12.23
C VAL A 164 11.81 -1.12 12.68
N THR A 165 11.55 -1.17 13.99
CA THR A 165 10.36 -1.81 14.55
C THR A 165 9.08 -1.14 14.03
N GLN A 166 9.01 0.19 14.08
CA GLN A 166 7.86 0.94 13.58
C GLN A 166 7.67 0.76 12.07
N LEU A 167 8.75 0.82 11.29
CA LEU A 167 8.72 0.59 9.84
C LEU A 167 8.18 -0.80 9.53
N THR A 168 8.68 -1.83 10.20
CA THR A 168 8.25 -3.22 9.99
C THR A 168 6.77 -3.40 10.33
N ILE A 169 6.29 -2.85 11.45
CA ILE A 169 4.87 -2.86 11.81
C ILE A 169 4.03 -2.16 10.73
N THR A 170 4.50 -1.01 10.24
CA THR A 170 3.81 -0.24 9.20
C THR A 170 3.70 -1.05 7.90
N LEU A 171 4.78 -1.71 7.47
CA LEU A 171 4.79 -2.58 6.29
C LEU A 171 3.86 -3.78 6.45
N LEU A 172 3.89 -4.46 7.60
CA LEU A 172 2.99 -5.58 7.90
C LEU A 172 1.50 -5.20 7.85
N ARG A 173 1.17 -3.95 8.14
CA ARG A 173 -0.20 -3.42 8.09
C ARG A 173 -0.62 -2.93 6.71
N GLN A 174 0.28 -2.30 5.96
CA GLN A 174 -0.03 -1.59 4.71
C GLN A 174 0.20 -2.44 3.47
N VAL A 175 1.17 -3.36 3.52
CA VAL A 175 1.53 -4.20 2.37
C VAL A 175 0.78 -5.52 2.43
N LYS A 176 0.12 -5.86 1.32
CA LYS A 176 -0.63 -7.13 1.21
C LYS A 176 0.30 -8.33 1.48
N ASN A 177 -0.10 -9.15 2.43
CA ASN A 177 0.68 -10.32 2.86
C ASN A 177 -0.24 -11.45 3.35
N SER A 178 0.33 -12.62 3.61
CA SER A 178 -0.40 -13.82 4.06
C SER A 178 -1.13 -13.64 5.40
N CYS A 179 -0.74 -12.66 6.21
CA CYS A 179 -1.39 -12.31 7.47
C CYS A 179 -2.50 -11.25 7.31
N SER A 180 -2.47 -10.43 6.24
CA SER A 180 -3.46 -9.37 5.98
C SER A 180 -4.88 -9.92 5.88
N TYR A 181 -5.07 -11.05 5.21
CA TYR A 181 -6.37 -11.72 5.12
C TYR A 181 -6.94 -12.13 6.49
N MET A 182 -6.07 -12.52 7.43
CA MET A 182 -6.49 -12.88 8.79
C MET A 182 -6.77 -11.63 9.65
N ALA A 183 -6.00 -10.55 9.43
CA ALA A 183 -6.23 -9.27 10.08
C ALA A 183 -7.54 -8.64 9.59
N GLU A 184 -7.80 -8.67 8.29
CA GLU A 184 -9.08 -8.24 7.71
C GLU A 184 -10.24 -9.04 8.28
N LYS A 185 -10.12 -10.37 8.38
CA LYS A 185 -11.15 -11.22 8.97
C LYS A 185 -11.36 -10.91 10.46
N LYS A 186 -10.31 -10.61 11.22
CA LYS A 186 -10.38 -10.26 12.65
C LYS A 186 -10.90 -8.81 12.84
N VAL A 187 -10.46 -7.86 12.02
CA VAL A 187 -10.95 -6.48 12.02
C VAL A 187 -12.39 -6.42 11.51
N LEU A 188 -12.72 -7.19 10.47
CA LEU A 188 -14.09 -7.34 9.97
C LEU A 188 -15.02 -7.97 11.02
N SER A 189 -14.54 -8.87 11.89
CA SER A 189 -15.31 -9.40 13.01
C SER A 189 -15.41 -8.42 14.20
N ALA A 190 -14.49 -7.45 14.29
CA ALA A 190 -14.44 -6.46 15.38
C ALA A 190 -15.11 -5.12 15.01
N LYS A 191 -15.25 -4.80 13.71
CA LYS A 191 -16.01 -3.61 13.27
C LYS A 191 -17.50 -3.83 13.48
N PRO A 192 -18.22 -2.86 14.02
CA PRO A 192 -19.69 -2.89 14.05
C PRO A 192 -20.24 -3.21 12.66
N ASN A 193 -21.24 -4.06 12.59
CA ASN A 193 -21.80 -4.54 11.32
C ASN A 193 -22.26 -3.41 10.39
N ILE A 194 -22.61 -2.25 10.95
CA ILE A 194 -23.05 -1.07 10.19
C ILE A 194 -21.86 -0.33 9.55
N GLU A 195 -20.72 -0.21 10.22
CA GLU A 195 -19.52 0.44 9.63
C GLU A 195 -19.04 -0.30 8.38
N ARG A 196 -19.05 -1.62 8.39
CA ARG A 196 -18.72 -2.45 7.22
C ARG A 196 -19.64 -2.16 6.03
N THR A 197 -20.92 -1.98 6.31
CA THR A 197 -21.88 -1.65 5.25
C THR A 197 -21.72 -0.22 4.74
N ILE A 198 -21.33 0.71 5.57
CA ILE A 198 -21.01 2.09 5.15
C ILE A 198 -19.80 2.08 4.21
N GLU A 199 -18.72 1.37 4.57
CA GLU A 199 -17.54 1.20 3.69
C GLU A 199 -17.94 0.58 2.34
N TYR A 200 -18.69 -0.52 2.37
CA TYR A 200 -19.19 -1.14 1.14
C TYR A 200 -20.01 -0.19 0.27
N LEU A 201 -20.90 0.62 0.87
CA LEU A 201 -21.69 1.61 0.12
C LEU A 201 -20.81 2.70 -0.52
N HIS A 202 -19.72 3.11 0.13
CA HIS A 202 -18.75 4.05 -0.44
C HIS A 202 -17.94 3.44 -1.60
N ASP A 203 -17.56 2.18 -1.51
CA ASP A 203 -16.78 1.51 -2.54
C ASP A 203 -17.62 1.10 -3.74
N SER A 204 -18.87 0.67 -3.49
CA SER A 204 -19.78 0.08 -4.49
C SER A 204 -20.91 1.01 -4.91
N TYR A 205 -20.83 2.32 -4.66
CA TYR A 205 -21.95 3.25 -4.91
C TYR A 205 -22.45 3.29 -6.36
N ARG A 206 -21.61 2.89 -7.33
CA ARG A 206 -21.99 2.83 -8.76
C ARG A 206 -22.80 1.59 -9.10
N SER A 207 -22.66 0.54 -8.31
CA SER A 207 -23.28 -0.76 -8.58
C SER A 207 -24.78 -0.73 -8.30
N HIS A 208 -25.48 -1.75 -8.79
CA HIS A 208 -26.88 -1.94 -8.47
C HIS A 208 -27.06 -2.16 -6.96
N TYR A 209 -27.93 -1.38 -6.34
CA TYR A 209 -28.25 -1.50 -4.91
C TYR A 209 -29.24 -2.63 -4.67
N SER A 210 -28.85 -3.59 -3.84
CA SER A 210 -29.73 -4.61 -3.30
C SER A 210 -29.73 -4.54 -1.78
N LEU A 211 -30.87 -4.29 -1.17
CA LEU A 211 -31.02 -4.28 0.30
C LEU A 211 -30.61 -5.62 0.91
N GLN A 212 -30.92 -6.71 0.23
CA GLN A 212 -30.61 -8.07 0.70
C GLN A 212 -29.09 -8.30 0.77
N ASP A 213 -28.35 -7.84 -0.25
CA ASP A 213 -26.89 -8.01 -0.30
C ASP A 213 -26.21 -7.16 0.78
N VAL A 214 -26.65 -5.91 0.95
CA VAL A 214 -26.10 -5.02 1.98
C VAL A 214 -26.43 -5.54 3.40
N ALA A 215 -27.63 -6.07 3.63
CA ALA A 215 -28.01 -6.70 4.91
C ALA A 215 -27.19 -7.98 5.18
N ARG A 216 -26.84 -8.74 4.13
CA ARG A 216 -25.96 -9.92 4.24
C ARG A 216 -24.54 -9.55 4.67
N ILE A 217 -24.01 -8.42 4.19
CA ILE A 217 -22.70 -7.88 4.63
C ILE A 217 -22.73 -7.57 6.13
N ALA A 218 -23.87 -7.07 6.64
CA ALA A 218 -24.07 -6.82 8.06
C ALA A 218 -24.36 -8.09 8.88
N ASN A 219 -24.50 -9.27 8.26
CA ASN A 219 -24.98 -10.50 8.88
C ASN A 219 -26.35 -10.32 9.58
N MET A 220 -27.28 -9.59 8.94
CA MET A 220 -28.59 -9.26 9.50
C MET A 220 -29.72 -9.54 8.52
N SER A 221 -30.94 -9.71 9.05
CA SER A 221 -32.15 -9.66 8.21
C SER A 221 -32.33 -8.23 7.67
N PRO A 222 -32.90 -8.04 6.47
CA PRO A 222 -33.11 -6.71 5.88
C PRO A 222 -33.87 -5.74 6.79
N TYR A 223 -34.87 -6.22 7.52
CA TYR A 223 -35.67 -5.41 8.44
C TYR A 223 -34.85 -4.91 9.64
N HIS A 224 -34.09 -5.80 10.27
CA HIS A 224 -33.20 -5.47 11.40
C HIS A 224 -32.10 -4.51 10.96
N PHE A 225 -31.51 -4.77 9.79
CA PHE A 225 -30.48 -3.92 9.20
C PHE A 225 -30.96 -2.49 8.96
N ILE A 226 -32.12 -2.28 8.31
CA ILE A 226 -32.68 -0.92 8.07
C ILE A 226 -32.85 -0.17 9.39
N ARG A 227 -33.43 -0.82 10.41
CA ARG A 227 -33.67 -0.20 11.70
C ARG A 227 -32.39 0.20 12.40
N LEU A 228 -31.41 -0.71 12.45
CA LEU A 228 -30.13 -0.45 13.10
C LEU A 228 -29.30 0.60 12.36
N PHE A 229 -29.22 0.50 11.04
CA PHE A 229 -28.54 1.46 10.18
C PHE A 229 -29.11 2.87 10.36
N LYS A 230 -30.45 3.00 10.36
CA LYS A 230 -31.12 4.28 10.57
C LYS A 230 -30.87 4.84 11.98
N ASN A 231 -30.84 3.98 13.00
CA ASN A 231 -30.54 4.42 14.37
C ASN A 231 -29.10 4.97 14.50
N GLN A 232 -28.12 4.37 13.80
CA GLN A 232 -26.73 4.79 13.90
C GLN A 232 -26.36 5.95 12.97
N THR A 233 -26.98 6.03 11.78
CA THR A 233 -26.63 7.03 10.75
C THR A 233 -27.66 8.15 10.61
N GLY A 234 -28.82 8.03 11.23
CA GLY A 234 -29.95 8.94 11.06
C GLY A 234 -30.71 8.76 9.74
N LYS A 235 -30.25 7.90 8.82
CA LYS A 235 -30.80 7.71 7.47
C LYS A 235 -30.99 6.24 7.14
N THR A 236 -31.93 5.96 6.21
CA THR A 236 -32.03 4.60 5.67
C THR A 236 -30.78 4.29 4.80
N PRO A 237 -30.40 3.02 4.62
CA PRO A 237 -29.23 2.64 3.80
C PRO A 237 -29.31 3.21 2.37
N TYR A 238 -30.47 3.16 1.75
CA TYR A 238 -30.68 3.72 0.41
C TYR A 238 -30.57 5.25 0.37
N ALA A 239 -31.14 5.96 1.38
CA ALA A 239 -31.00 7.40 1.48
C ALA A 239 -29.53 7.82 1.69
N TYR A 240 -28.78 7.05 2.46
CA TYR A 240 -27.35 7.24 2.67
C TYR A 240 -26.55 7.04 1.37
N LEU A 241 -26.84 5.98 0.61
CA LEU A 241 -26.24 5.75 -0.71
C LEU A 241 -26.52 6.90 -1.68
N LEU A 242 -27.74 7.43 -1.68
CA LEU A 242 -28.09 8.59 -2.52
C LEU A 242 -27.28 9.84 -2.14
N ASP A 243 -26.97 10.04 -0.85
CA ASP A 243 -26.09 11.14 -0.43
C ASP A 243 -24.67 10.95 -0.97
N ILE A 244 -24.09 9.75 -0.88
CA ILE A 244 -22.78 9.44 -1.47
C ILE A 244 -22.77 9.77 -2.97
N LYS A 245 -23.79 9.29 -3.72
CA LYS A 245 -23.89 9.54 -5.15
C LYS A 245 -23.96 11.04 -5.49
N ILE A 246 -24.69 11.82 -4.70
CA ILE A 246 -24.81 13.28 -4.91
C ILE A 246 -23.50 14.00 -4.58
N GLU A 247 -22.79 13.64 -3.51
CA GLU A 247 -21.48 14.25 -3.20
C GLU A 247 -20.47 13.95 -4.32
N ARG A 248 -20.44 12.73 -4.83
CA ARG A 248 -19.60 12.38 -5.99
C ARG A 248 -19.99 13.15 -7.26
N ALA A 249 -21.28 13.34 -7.48
CA ALA A 249 -21.77 14.16 -8.60
C ALA A 249 -21.31 15.62 -8.49
N LYS A 250 -21.31 16.19 -7.29
CA LYS A 250 -20.79 17.55 -7.04
C LYS A 250 -19.31 17.68 -7.41
N GLU A 251 -18.49 16.69 -7.02
CA GLU A 251 -17.07 16.64 -7.35
C GLU A 251 -16.84 16.61 -8.88
N LEU A 252 -17.57 15.72 -9.57
CA LEU A 252 -17.44 15.56 -11.03
C LEU A 252 -17.93 16.81 -11.78
N LEU A 253 -19.05 17.43 -11.36
CA LEU A 253 -19.56 18.67 -11.98
C LEU A 253 -18.58 19.83 -11.80
N ARG A 254 -17.96 19.98 -10.62
CA ARG A 254 -16.94 21.01 -10.37
C ARG A 254 -15.70 20.85 -11.24
N SER A 255 -15.36 19.63 -11.60
CA SER A 255 -14.19 19.38 -12.46
C SER A 255 -14.36 19.94 -13.88
N LYS A 256 -15.59 20.23 -14.29
CA LYS A 256 -15.97 20.73 -15.65
C LYS A 256 -15.51 19.81 -16.80
N LYS A 257 -15.13 18.57 -16.48
CA LYS A 257 -14.64 17.58 -17.46
C LYS A 257 -15.74 16.71 -18.08
N TYR A 258 -16.92 16.71 -17.47
CA TYR A 258 -18.01 15.82 -17.83
C TYR A 258 -19.32 16.58 -18.00
N THR A 259 -20.13 16.17 -18.96
CA THR A 259 -21.51 16.64 -19.12
C THR A 259 -22.39 16.15 -17.98
N VAL A 260 -23.52 16.82 -17.75
CA VAL A 260 -24.51 16.39 -16.73
C VAL A 260 -24.99 14.95 -16.95
N THR A 261 -25.12 14.55 -18.22
CA THR A 261 -25.53 13.20 -18.59
C THR A 261 -24.45 12.16 -18.22
N GLU A 262 -23.18 12.44 -18.52
CA GLU A 262 -22.07 11.57 -18.12
C GLU A 262 -21.95 11.47 -16.61
N VAL A 263 -22.06 12.58 -15.89
CA VAL A 263 -22.03 12.59 -14.41
C VAL A 263 -23.14 11.73 -13.83
N CYS A 264 -24.35 11.79 -14.38
CA CYS A 264 -25.47 10.94 -13.98
C CYS A 264 -25.08 9.45 -14.02
N PHE A 265 -24.54 8.97 -15.14
CA PHE A 265 -24.17 7.57 -15.30
C PHE A 265 -22.90 7.20 -14.50
N LEU A 266 -21.91 8.09 -14.45
CA LEU A 266 -20.70 7.89 -13.64
C LEU A 266 -20.99 7.78 -12.14
N CYS A 267 -22.09 8.39 -11.66
CA CYS A 267 -22.54 8.24 -10.29
C CYS A 267 -23.52 7.08 -10.08
N GLY A 268 -23.75 6.24 -11.11
CA GLY A 268 -24.59 5.04 -11.03
C GLY A 268 -26.08 5.36 -10.94
N PHE A 269 -26.53 6.45 -11.56
CA PHE A 269 -27.94 6.71 -11.83
C PHE A 269 -28.30 6.20 -13.22
N ASN A 270 -29.49 5.62 -13.35
CA ASN A 270 -29.96 5.06 -14.64
C ASN A 270 -30.88 6.04 -15.41
N ASN A 271 -31.23 7.18 -14.81
CA ASN A 271 -32.18 8.14 -15.40
C ASN A 271 -31.77 9.58 -15.05
N VAL A 272 -31.52 10.37 -16.10
CA VAL A 272 -31.06 11.76 -15.98
C VAL A 272 -32.11 12.67 -15.32
N SER A 273 -33.38 12.50 -15.62
CA SER A 273 -34.48 13.31 -15.02
C SER A 273 -34.60 13.04 -13.53
N HIS A 274 -34.53 11.77 -13.12
CA HIS A 274 -34.53 11.39 -11.71
C HIS A 274 -33.27 11.95 -10.98
N PHE A 275 -32.12 11.84 -11.59
CA PHE A 275 -30.87 12.43 -11.07
C PHE A 275 -31.00 13.94 -10.88
N ALA A 276 -31.45 14.68 -11.90
CA ALA A 276 -31.57 16.14 -11.84
C ALA A 276 -32.54 16.60 -10.76
N THR A 277 -33.71 15.92 -10.62
CA THR A 277 -34.69 16.22 -9.59
C THR A 277 -34.16 15.95 -8.19
N LEU A 278 -33.49 14.82 -7.99
CA LEU A 278 -32.85 14.46 -6.71
C LEU A 278 -31.72 15.43 -6.35
N PHE A 279 -30.86 15.74 -7.30
CA PHE A 279 -29.74 16.66 -7.10
C PHE A 279 -30.27 18.05 -6.69
N LYS A 280 -31.24 18.61 -7.44
CA LYS A 280 -31.84 19.91 -7.10
C LYS A 280 -32.47 19.91 -5.71
N ARG A 281 -33.18 18.82 -5.35
CA ARG A 281 -33.79 18.69 -4.01
C ARG A 281 -32.76 18.67 -2.88
N LYS A 282 -31.55 18.05 -3.11
CA LYS A 282 -30.51 17.90 -2.08
C LYS A 282 -29.53 19.07 -2.03
N VAL A 283 -29.26 19.71 -3.16
CA VAL A 283 -28.24 20.75 -3.32
C VAL A 283 -28.83 22.16 -3.41
N GLY A 284 -30.12 22.26 -3.76
CA GLY A 284 -30.84 23.54 -3.92
C GLY A 284 -30.86 24.07 -5.34
N VAL A 285 -29.88 23.69 -6.18
CA VAL A 285 -29.77 24.12 -7.59
C VAL A 285 -29.70 22.91 -8.52
N SER A 286 -30.03 23.07 -9.80
CA SER A 286 -29.91 21.97 -10.77
C SER A 286 -28.46 21.58 -11.04
N PRO A 287 -28.18 20.35 -11.53
CA PRO A 287 -26.82 19.96 -11.92
C PRO A 287 -26.18 20.90 -12.94
N SER A 288 -26.96 21.41 -13.91
CA SER A 288 -26.49 22.34 -14.94
C SER A 288 -26.13 23.71 -14.37
N GLU A 289 -26.91 24.22 -13.41
CA GLU A 289 -26.59 25.46 -12.69
C GLU A 289 -25.33 25.27 -11.83
N TYR A 290 -25.25 24.13 -11.11
CA TYR A 290 -24.12 23.82 -10.24
C TYR A 290 -22.79 23.68 -11.01
N SER A 291 -22.83 23.14 -12.23
CA SER A 291 -21.63 23.00 -13.09
C SER A 291 -21.10 24.36 -13.63
N ARG A 292 -21.91 25.43 -13.56
CA ARG A 292 -21.51 26.78 -13.99
C ARG A 292 -20.91 27.63 -12.86
N LEU A 293 -21.15 27.24 -11.61
CA LEU A 293 -20.53 27.82 -10.43
C LEU A 293 -19.03 27.46 -10.36
#